data_c742f2c5b6e54970c8993c178c778e83
#
_entry.id   c742f2c5b6e54970c8993c178c778e83
#
_cell.length_a   1.000
_cell.length_b   1.000
_cell.length_c   1.000
_cell.angle_alpha   90.00
_cell.angle_beta   90.00
_cell.angle_gamma   90.00
#
_symmetry.space_group_name_H-M   'P 1'
#
loop_
_entity.id
_entity.type
_entity.pdbx_description
1 polymer ?
#
loop_
_entity_poly.entity_id
_entity_poly.type
_entity_poly.pdbx_seq_one_letter_code
_entity_poly.pdbx_strand_id
1 'polypeptide(L)'
;IRKRINGERLIEAPNRGLKDIQKTISHFLERNYTPRSCVFAYVKERGIVEHASIHVGQRWLLRLDLKDFFHSISSARVSGVLRRAPFCFAKSPANTVARLCTKDGRLPQGSPASPVISNIICKGLDYKLKQLASSNKCYYTRYADDIFISNNGSVFPSAIAIRGDDGNVELSEAIKNIIINSGFEVNAGKTTLRKKSERQLVTGVVVNKKTNIPKEYIKSIRAGLYAWEKFGLDAAEEYWKKEVERSNKFDDQPPQMRLVIRGK
;
A
#
# COMPACT_ATOMS: atom_id res chain seq x y z
N ILE A 1 -1.84 -2.98 -16.85
CA ILE A 1 -1.86 -4.12 -15.90
C ILE A 1 -3.26 -4.19 -15.29
N ARG A 2 -3.93 -5.34 -15.41
CA ARG A 2 -5.26 -5.55 -14.83
C ARG A 2 -5.20 -5.60 -13.29
N LYS A 3 -6.24 -5.11 -12.64
CA LYS A 3 -6.39 -5.22 -11.17
C LYS A 3 -6.88 -6.63 -10.81
N ARG A 4 -6.52 -7.13 -9.62
CA ARG A 4 -6.98 -8.45 -9.12
C ARG A 4 -8.50 -8.60 -8.99
N ILE A 5 -9.24 -7.51 -9.01
CA ILE A 5 -10.71 -7.45 -8.94
C ILE A 5 -11.13 -6.37 -9.92
N ASN A 6 -11.69 -6.76 -11.05
CA ASN A 6 -12.23 -5.95 -12.16
C ASN A 6 -11.62 -4.55 -12.33
N GLY A 7 -10.86 -4.33 -13.39
CA GLY A 7 -10.36 -3.04 -13.84
C GLY A 7 -8.90 -3.08 -14.28
N GLU A 8 -8.53 -2.15 -15.13
CA GLU A 8 -7.17 -1.96 -15.61
C GLU A 8 -6.42 -0.97 -14.71
N ARG A 9 -5.12 -1.18 -14.56
CA ARG A 9 -4.22 -0.24 -13.92
C ARG A 9 -3.32 0.35 -14.99
N LEU A 10 -3.52 1.60 -15.31
CA LEU A 10 -2.64 2.32 -16.23
C LEU A 10 -1.30 2.59 -15.55
N ILE A 11 -0.23 2.04 -16.11
CA ILE A 11 1.14 2.36 -15.68
C ILE A 11 1.70 3.40 -16.64
N GLU A 12 2.00 4.57 -16.11
CA GLU A 12 2.47 5.73 -16.86
C GLU A 12 3.98 5.88 -16.66
N ALA A 13 4.75 5.09 -17.41
CA ALA A 13 6.21 5.17 -17.35
C ALA A 13 6.73 6.38 -18.14
N PRO A 14 7.61 7.22 -17.54
CA PRO A 14 8.26 8.32 -18.25
C PRO A 14 9.26 7.80 -19.30
N ASN A 15 9.55 8.59 -20.32
CA ASN A 15 10.65 8.35 -21.23
C ASN A 15 12.00 8.41 -20.46
N ARG A 16 13.09 7.93 -21.10
CA ARG A 16 14.41 7.80 -20.45
C ARG A 16 14.90 9.12 -19.84
N GLY A 17 14.86 10.23 -20.58
CA GLY A 17 15.34 11.52 -20.09
C GLY A 17 14.56 12.03 -18.88
N LEU A 18 13.23 12.01 -18.95
CA LEU A 18 12.37 12.42 -17.83
C LEU A 18 12.55 11.47 -16.63
N LYS A 19 12.73 10.17 -16.87
CA LYS A 19 12.97 9.17 -15.81
C LYS A 19 14.22 9.49 -15.01
N ASP A 20 15.30 9.89 -15.67
CA ASP A 20 16.58 10.21 -15.00
C ASP A 20 16.46 11.51 -14.20
N ILE A 21 15.76 12.53 -14.71
CA ILE A 21 15.43 13.74 -13.95
C ILE A 21 14.58 13.39 -12.72
N GLN A 22 13.54 12.58 -12.87
CA GLN A 22 12.67 12.18 -11.77
C GLN A 22 13.40 11.34 -10.71
N LYS A 23 14.39 10.52 -11.08
CA LYS A 23 15.26 9.83 -10.12
C LYS A 23 16.11 10.81 -9.31
N THR A 24 16.68 11.82 -9.97
CA THR A 24 17.47 12.88 -9.29
C THR A 24 16.58 13.63 -8.29
N ILE A 25 15.36 14.00 -8.69
CA ILE A 25 14.38 14.62 -7.81
C ILE A 25 14.04 13.69 -6.62
N SER A 26 13.77 12.40 -6.88
CA SER A 26 13.49 11.41 -5.82
C SER A 26 14.62 11.35 -4.80
N HIS A 27 15.86 11.21 -5.24
CA HIS A 27 17.03 11.19 -4.37
C HIS A 27 17.18 12.47 -3.53
N PHE A 28 16.97 13.63 -4.15
CA PHE A 28 17.00 14.89 -3.42
C PHE A 28 15.91 14.95 -2.33
N LEU A 29 14.68 14.56 -2.67
CA LEU A 29 13.57 14.56 -1.73
C LEU A 29 13.79 13.56 -0.59
N GLU A 30 14.27 12.35 -0.88
CA GLU A 30 14.57 11.33 0.12
C GLU A 30 15.63 11.76 1.13
N ARG A 31 16.67 12.48 0.69
CA ARG A 31 17.72 13.01 1.57
C ARG A 31 17.22 14.11 2.51
N ASN A 32 16.21 14.85 2.11
CA ASN A 32 15.69 16.00 2.84
C ASN A 32 14.35 15.73 3.54
N TYR A 33 13.86 14.49 3.50
CA TYR A 33 12.61 14.10 4.14
C TYR A 33 12.78 12.88 5.02
N THR A 34 12.38 12.98 6.27
CA THR A 34 12.33 11.84 7.20
C THR A 34 10.90 11.32 7.32
N PRO A 35 10.61 10.11 6.81
CA PRO A 35 9.32 9.47 6.97
C PRO A 35 8.98 9.21 8.44
N ARG A 36 7.70 9.33 8.81
CA ARG A 36 7.24 8.97 10.16
C ARG A 36 7.45 7.48 10.42
N SER A 37 7.59 7.10 11.68
CA SER A 37 7.77 5.70 12.10
C SER A 37 6.61 4.78 11.69
N CYS A 38 5.42 5.32 11.45
CA CYS A 38 4.23 4.58 11.02
C CYS A 38 4.13 4.35 9.50
N VAL A 39 5.07 4.88 8.71
CA VAL A 39 5.09 4.73 7.24
C VAL A 39 6.07 3.64 6.84
N PHE A 40 5.61 2.66 6.07
CA PHE A 40 6.43 1.51 5.68
C PHE A 40 6.69 1.40 4.17
N ALA A 41 5.74 1.78 3.32
CA ALA A 41 5.96 1.76 1.87
C ALA A 41 6.98 2.82 1.43
N TYR A 42 7.84 2.43 0.49
CA TYR A 42 8.81 3.35 -0.13
C TYR A 42 9.81 3.97 0.86
N VAL A 43 10.08 3.29 1.94
CA VAL A 43 11.05 3.70 2.95
C VAL A 43 12.15 2.65 3.01
N LYS A 44 13.39 3.11 2.91
CA LYS A 44 14.56 2.24 2.98
C LYS A 44 14.56 1.47 4.33
N GLU A 45 14.95 0.21 4.28
CA GLU A 45 15.04 -0.69 5.44
C GLU A 45 13.69 -0.99 6.14
N ARG A 46 12.55 -0.69 5.50
CA ARG A 46 11.22 -1.04 6.01
C ARG A 46 10.49 -1.93 5.00
N GLY A 47 10.36 -3.20 5.34
CA GLY A 47 9.68 -4.19 4.50
C GLY A 47 8.27 -4.52 4.96
N ILE A 48 7.65 -5.45 4.25
CA ILE A 48 6.29 -5.94 4.56
C ILE A 48 6.23 -6.74 5.86
N VAL A 49 7.34 -7.38 6.26
CA VAL A 49 7.42 -8.19 7.48
C VAL A 49 7.48 -7.29 8.70
N GLU A 50 8.34 -6.26 8.68
CA GLU A 50 8.44 -5.25 9.73
C GLU A 50 7.10 -4.50 9.88
N HIS A 51 6.46 -4.16 8.76
CA HIS A 51 5.12 -3.57 8.77
C HIS A 51 4.11 -4.49 9.47
N ALA A 52 4.03 -5.74 9.05
CA ALA A 52 3.10 -6.71 9.59
C ALA A 52 3.34 -7.00 11.08
N SER A 53 4.59 -6.97 11.54
CA SER A 53 4.97 -7.26 12.92
C SER A 53 4.31 -6.34 13.95
N ILE A 54 4.02 -5.08 13.58
CA ILE A 54 3.33 -4.10 14.42
C ILE A 54 1.92 -4.58 14.81
N HIS A 55 1.27 -5.36 13.94
CA HIS A 55 -0.12 -5.78 14.10
C HIS A 55 -0.28 -7.24 14.53
N VAL A 56 0.82 -7.91 14.87
CA VAL A 56 0.79 -9.32 15.28
C VAL A 56 -0.01 -9.50 16.58
N GLY A 57 -0.89 -10.49 16.57
CA GLY A 57 -1.64 -10.94 17.75
C GLY A 57 -2.76 -10.03 18.21
N GLN A 58 -3.04 -8.94 17.50
CA GLN A 58 -4.10 -7.99 17.85
C GLN A 58 -5.49 -8.64 17.72
N ARG A 59 -6.42 -8.27 18.60
CA ARG A 59 -7.80 -8.79 18.55
C ARG A 59 -8.58 -8.27 17.37
N TRP A 60 -8.29 -7.04 16.93
CA TRP A 60 -8.96 -6.38 15.84
C TRP A 60 -7.96 -5.78 14.86
N LEU A 61 -8.28 -5.85 13.59
CA LEU A 61 -7.52 -5.24 12.51
C LEU A 61 -8.46 -4.58 11.51
N LEU A 62 -8.41 -3.25 11.47
CA LEU A 62 -9.04 -2.42 10.44
C LEU A 62 -8.05 -2.22 9.29
N ARG A 63 -8.50 -2.43 8.05
CA ARG A 63 -7.81 -2.05 6.83
C ARG A 63 -8.67 -1.07 6.05
N LEU A 64 -8.06 0.03 5.64
CA LEU A 64 -8.62 1.03 4.73
C LEU A 64 -7.75 1.10 3.49
N ASP A 65 -8.34 1.37 2.33
CA ASP A 65 -7.65 1.58 1.05
C ASP A 65 -8.04 2.99 0.56
N LEU A 66 -7.05 3.80 0.18
CA LEU A 66 -7.29 5.13 -0.37
C LEU A 66 -7.54 5.03 -1.88
N LYS A 67 -8.70 5.52 -2.32
CA LYS A 67 -9.12 5.47 -3.71
C LYS A 67 -8.21 6.30 -4.60
N ASP A 68 -7.80 5.73 -5.74
CA ASP A 68 -6.99 6.39 -6.77
C ASP A 68 -5.79 7.19 -6.21
N PHE A 69 -5.12 6.59 -5.23
CA PHE A 69 -4.13 7.23 -4.34
C PHE A 69 -3.16 8.19 -5.05
N PHE A 70 -2.42 7.72 -6.06
CA PHE A 70 -1.48 8.59 -6.78
C PHE A 70 -2.20 9.68 -7.56
N HIS A 71 -3.24 9.33 -8.31
CA HIS A 71 -4.00 10.27 -9.14
C HIS A 71 -4.82 11.30 -8.34
N SER A 72 -5.10 11.06 -7.06
CA SER A 72 -5.71 12.05 -6.17
C SER A 72 -4.74 13.17 -5.78
N ILE A 73 -3.44 13.01 -6.04
CA ILE A 73 -2.40 13.99 -5.73
C ILE A 73 -2.19 14.90 -6.93
N SER A 74 -2.65 16.15 -6.82
CA SER A 74 -2.51 17.15 -7.89
C SER A 74 -1.12 17.79 -7.89
N SER A 75 -0.73 18.34 -9.07
CA SER A 75 0.48 19.14 -9.25
C SER A 75 0.55 20.34 -8.28
N ALA A 76 -0.60 20.96 -7.99
CA ALA A 76 -0.69 22.05 -7.02
C ALA A 76 -0.32 21.59 -5.60
N ARG A 77 -0.74 20.39 -5.19
CA ARG A 77 -0.34 19.81 -3.89
C ARG A 77 1.16 19.52 -3.85
N VAL A 78 1.72 18.98 -4.93
CA VAL A 78 3.18 18.75 -5.04
C VAL A 78 3.94 20.08 -4.91
N SER A 79 3.59 21.11 -5.68
CA SER A 79 4.19 22.44 -5.56
C SER A 79 4.02 23.01 -4.14
N GLY A 80 2.83 22.84 -3.53
CA GLY A 80 2.53 23.31 -2.19
C GLY A 80 3.42 22.72 -1.10
N VAL A 81 3.72 21.41 -1.15
CA VAL A 81 4.62 20.79 -0.16
C VAL A 81 6.08 21.14 -0.38
N LEU A 82 6.52 21.36 -1.62
CA LEU A 82 7.88 21.78 -1.94
C LEU A 82 8.19 23.22 -1.46
N ARG A 83 7.17 24.06 -1.35
CA ARG A 83 7.30 25.44 -0.84
C ARG A 83 7.37 25.53 0.67
N ARG A 84 7.10 24.44 1.39
CA ARG A 84 7.14 24.35 2.86
C ARG A 84 8.44 23.71 3.34
N ALA A 85 8.75 23.88 4.60
CA ALA A 85 9.87 23.19 5.23
C ALA A 85 9.71 21.66 5.11
N PRO A 86 10.79 20.93 4.88
CA PRO A 86 12.20 21.36 4.88
C PRO A 86 12.70 21.92 3.53
N PHE A 87 11.92 21.88 2.45
CA PHE A 87 12.38 22.19 1.10
C PHE A 87 12.47 23.69 0.83
N CYS A 88 11.47 24.46 1.24
CA CYS A 88 11.40 25.92 1.14
C CYS A 88 11.67 26.49 -0.27
N PHE A 89 11.23 25.77 -1.32
CA PHE A 89 11.41 26.23 -2.69
C PHE A 89 10.61 27.52 -2.96
N ALA A 90 11.18 28.43 -3.74
CA ALA A 90 10.43 29.52 -4.33
C ALA A 90 9.34 28.99 -5.28
N LYS A 91 8.32 29.81 -5.58
CA LYS A 91 7.13 29.39 -6.36
C LYS A 91 7.50 28.83 -7.73
N SER A 92 8.41 29.46 -8.46
CA SER A 92 8.79 29.05 -9.83
C SER A 92 9.47 27.66 -9.84
N PRO A 93 10.57 27.40 -9.11
CA PRO A 93 11.17 26.08 -9.07
C PRO A 93 10.25 25.01 -8.49
N ALA A 94 9.42 25.32 -7.48
CA ALA A 94 8.44 24.35 -6.96
C ALA A 94 7.44 23.91 -8.05
N ASN A 95 6.94 24.86 -8.85
CA ASN A 95 6.03 24.54 -9.96
C ASN A 95 6.73 23.74 -11.06
N THR A 96 7.97 24.06 -11.39
CA THR A 96 8.75 23.32 -12.39
C THR A 96 8.94 21.86 -11.97
N VAL A 97 9.38 21.63 -10.72
CA VAL A 97 9.53 20.26 -10.18
C VAL A 97 8.19 19.53 -10.15
N ALA A 98 7.11 20.20 -9.73
CA ALA A 98 5.78 19.60 -9.71
C ALA A 98 5.34 19.16 -11.12
N ARG A 99 5.57 19.98 -12.14
CA ARG A 99 5.26 19.65 -13.55
C ARG A 99 6.09 18.47 -14.06
N LEU A 100 7.37 18.40 -13.74
CA LEU A 100 8.25 17.28 -14.11
C LEU A 100 7.83 15.96 -13.46
N CYS A 101 7.20 16.00 -12.28
CA CYS A 101 6.77 14.80 -11.53
C CYS A 101 5.30 14.43 -11.76
N THR A 102 4.52 15.24 -12.47
CA THR A 102 3.10 14.96 -12.74
C THR A 102 2.82 14.83 -14.23
N LYS A 103 1.77 14.06 -14.57
CA LYS A 103 1.20 13.94 -15.91
C LYS A 103 -0.26 14.39 -15.83
N ASP A 104 -0.70 15.20 -16.76
CA ASP A 104 -2.06 15.78 -16.81
C ASP A 104 -2.49 16.39 -15.45
N GLY A 105 -1.53 17.05 -14.77
CA GLY A 105 -1.75 17.70 -13.48
C GLY A 105 -1.89 16.76 -12.28
N ARG A 106 -1.64 15.46 -12.42
CA ARG A 106 -1.77 14.44 -11.38
C ARG A 106 -0.50 13.61 -11.23
N LEU A 107 -0.26 13.06 -10.04
CA LEU A 107 0.88 12.20 -9.79
C LEU A 107 0.69 10.84 -10.49
N PRO A 108 1.56 10.45 -11.44
CA PRO A 108 1.39 9.24 -12.22
C PRO A 108 1.79 7.99 -11.45
N GLN A 109 1.16 6.87 -11.79
CA GLN A 109 1.56 5.55 -11.32
C GLN A 109 2.63 4.98 -12.26
N GLY A 110 3.91 5.01 -11.83
CA GLY A 110 5.05 4.55 -12.62
C GLY A 110 6.22 5.53 -12.69
N SER A 111 6.06 6.77 -12.19
CA SER A 111 7.17 7.72 -12.03
C SER A 111 8.08 7.33 -10.85
N PRO A 112 9.41 7.41 -11.01
CA PRO A 112 10.35 7.21 -9.89
C PRO A 112 10.16 8.14 -8.71
N ALA A 113 9.64 9.37 -8.93
CA ALA A 113 9.45 10.36 -7.88
C ALA A 113 8.10 10.21 -7.14
N SER A 114 7.10 9.53 -7.74
CA SER A 114 5.77 9.40 -7.13
C SER A 114 5.77 8.78 -5.73
N PRO A 115 6.56 7.73 -5.43
CA PRO A 115 6.62 7.12 -4.11
C PRO A 115 6.99 8.11 -3.00
N VAL A 116 8.10 8.81 -3.13
CA VAL A 116 8.59 9.75 -2.11
C VAL A 116 7.66 10.95 -1.97
N ILE A 117 7.16 11.50 -3.09
CA ILE A 117 6.22 12.63 -3.10
C ILE A 117 4.93 12.26 -2.35
N SER A 118 4.38 11.07 -2.60
CA SER A 118 3.18 10.60 -1.91
C SER A 118 3.37 10.52 -0.39
N ASN A 119 4.53 10.05 0.07
CA ASN A 119 4.87 10.01 1.49
C ASN A 119 4.98 11.41 2.11
N ILE A 120 5.59 12.37 1.41
CA ILE A 120 5.69 13.76 1.87
C ILE A 120 4.30 14.38 2.02
N ILE A 121 3.42 14.19 1.04
CA ILE A 121 2.05 14.72 1.04
C ILE A 121 1.23 14.10 2.17
N CYS A 122 1.39 12.80 2.43
CA CYS A 122 0.68 12.09 3.48
C CYS A 122 1.18 12.41 4.90
N LYS A 123 2.26 13.19 5.08
CA LYS A 123 2.83 13.52 6.41
C LYS A 123 1.80 14.06 7.40
N GLY A 124 0.90 14.91 6.92
CA GLY A 124 -0.19 15.49 7.73
C GLY A 124 -1.30 14.49 8.05
N LEU A 125 -1.70 13.68 7.06
CA LEU A 125 -2.64 12.56 7.22
C LEU A 125 -2.14 11.58 8.28
N ASP A 126 -0.89 11.12 8.12
CA ASP A 126 -0.26 10.17 9.05
C ASP A 126 -0.19 10.72 10.49
N TYR A 127 0.06 12.03 10.64
CA TYR A 127 0.07 12.66 11.95
C TYR A 127 -1.29 12.58 12.63
N LYS A 128 -2.34 13.03 11.94
CA LYS A 128 -3.69 13.09 12.48
C LYS A 128 -4.27 11.71 12.77
N LEU A 129 -4.10 10.76 11.84
CA LEU A 129 -4.58 9.38 12.04
C LEU A 129 -3.81 8.66 13.14
N LYS A 130 -2.51 8.87 13.25
CA LYS A 130 -1.70 8.31 14.35
C LYS A 130 -2.15 8.88 15.70
N GLN A 131 -2.45 10.18 15.80
CA GLN A 131 -2.98 10.78 17.02
C GLN A 131 -4.33 10.17 17.38
N LEU A 132 -5.28 10.11 16.44
CA LEU A 132 -6.59 9.51 16.68
C LEU A 132 -6.47 8.03 17.11
N ALA A 133 -5.61 7.25 16.45
CA ALA A 133 -5.37 5.86 16.83
C ALA A 133 -4.78 5.75 18.24
N SER A 134 -3.75 6.54 18.56
CA SER A 134 -3.07 6.49 19.86
C SER A 134 -3.99 6.89 21.01
N SER A 135 -4.83 7.93 20.86
CA SER A 135 -5.82 8.32 21.89
C SER A 135 -6.91 7.24 22.12
N ASN A 136 -7.07 6.32 21.17
CA ASN A 136 -7.97 5.17 21.29
C ASN A 136 -7.22 3.85 21.57
N LYS A 137 -5.97 3.90 22.04
CA LYS A 137 -5.13 2.72 22.35
C LYS A 137 -4.99 1.77 21.15
N CYS A 138 -4.88 2.32 19.93
CA CYS A 138 -4.71 1.59 18.69
C CYS A 138 -3.32 1.84 18.09
N TYR A 139 -2.79 0.85 17.38
CA TYR A 139 -1.63 0.98 16.51
C TYR A 139 -2.08 1.44 15.13
N TYR A 140 -1.37 2.40 14.56
CA TYR A 140 -1.59 2.93 13.22
C TYR A 140 -0.36 2.73 12.36
N THR A 141 -0.54 2.23 11.14
CA THR A 141 0.51 2.19 10.11
C THR A 141 -0.08 2.44 8.73
N ARG A 142 0.79 2.88 7.79
CA ARG A 142 0.44 3.05 6.38
C ARG A 142 1.48 2.40 5.46
N TYR A 143 0.98 1.69 4.46
CA TYR A 143 1.76 1.14 3.36
C TYR A 143 1.19 1.64 2.03
N ALA A 144 1.74 2.70 1.47
CA ALA A 144 1.21 3.43 0.31
C ALA A 144 -0.24 3.91 0.52
N ASP A 145 -1.18 3.36 -0.21
CA ASP A 145 -2.63 3.58 -0.14
C ASP A 145 -3.33 2.75 0.95
N ASP A 146 -2.69 1.68 1.43
CA ASP A 146 -3.23 0.84 2.50
C ASP A 146 -2.95 1.43 3.89
N ILE A 147 -3.99 1.66 4.67
CA ILE A 147 -3.94 2.09 6.07
C ILE A 147 -4.39 0.93 6.95
N PHE A 148 -3.63 0.69 8.03
CA PHE A 148 -3.96 -0.34 9.02
C PHE A 148 -4.05 0.26 10.41
N ILE A 149 -5.14 -0.09 11.13
CA ILE A 149 -5.33 0.28 12.54
C ILE A 149 -5.69 -0.99 13.30
N SER A 150 -4.95 -1.30 14.36
CA SER A 150 -5.20 -2.50 15.16
C SER A 150 -5.35 -2.17 16.64
N ASN A 151 -6.12 -3.01 17.33
CA ASN A 151 -6.42 -2.85 18.74
C ASN A 151 -6.55 -4.21 19.42
N ASN A 152 -6.15 -4.30 20.70
CA ASN A 152 -6.25 -5.51 21.49
C ASN A 152 -7.40 -5.48 22.53
N GLY A 153 -8.26 -4.47 22.50
CA GLY A 153 -9.45 -4.36 23.35
C GLY A 153 -10.50 -5.43 23.06
N SER A 154 -11.45 -5.62 23.97
CA SER A 154 -12.59 -6.52 23.78
C SER A 154 -13.48 -6.05 22.63
N VAL A 155 -13.64 -4.75 22.47
CA VAL A 155 -14.39 -4.08 21.40
C VAL A 155 -13.46 -3.15 20.64
N PHE A 156 -13.69 -3.02 19.33
CA PHE A 156 -12.96 -2.02 18.53
C PHE A 156 -13.52 -0.62 18.81
N PRO A 157 -12.69 0.41 18.96
CA PRO A 157 -13.15 1.75 19.32
C PRO A 157 -14.12 2.34 18.28
N SER A 158 -15.34 2.67 18.70
CA SER A 158 -16.36 3.32 17.85
C SER A 158 -15.95 4.71 17.35
N ALA A 159 -15.05 5.38 18.08
CA ALA A 159 -14.40 6.62 17.63
C ALA A 159 -13.55 6.44 16.33
N ILE A 160 -13.27 5.20 15.93
CA ILE A 160 -12.54 4.85 14.70
C ILE A 160 -13.48 4.19 13.69
N ALA A 161 -14.09 3.06 14.03
CA ALA A 161 -15.04 2.35 13.18
C ALA A 161 -15.95 1.42 13.97
N ILE A 162 -17.11 1.12 13.40
CA ILE A 162 -18.07 0.12 13.90
C ILE A 162 -18.21 -0.95 12.83
N ARG A 163 -18.32 -2.21 13.26
CA ARG A 163 -18.67 -3.33 12.39
C ARG A 163 -20.10 -3.74 12.67
N GLY A 164 -20.96 -3.65 11.67
CA GLY A 164 -22.32 -4.15 11.73
C GLY A 164 -22.39 -5.70 11.75
N ASP A 165 -23.52 -6.23 12.09
CA ASP A 165 -23.79 -7.67 12.13
C ASP A 165 -23.74 -8.31 10.74
N ASP A 166 -24.04 -7.54 9.69
CA ASP A 166 -23.88 -7.89 8.28
C ASP A 166 -22.41 -7.95 7.80
N GLY A 167 -21.46 -7.56 8.66
CA GLY A 167 -20.04 -7.50 8.38
C GLY A 167 -19.59 -6.21 7.71
N ASN A 168 -20.49 -5.29 7.38
CA ASN A 168 -20.15 -3.97 6.86
C ASN A 168 -19.39 -3.14 7.91
N VAL A 169 -18.50 -2.29 7.44
CA VAL A 169 -17.67 -1.44 8.30
C VAL A 169 -18.06 0.02 8.08
N GLU A 170 -18.56 0.63 9.13
CA GLU A 170 -18.83 2.05 9.15
C GLU A 170 -17.71 2.81 9.85
N LEU A 171 -17.10 3.74 9.13
CA LEU A 171 -16.03 4.60 9.67
C LEU A 171 -16.67 5.76 10.45
N SER A 172 -16.04 6.14 11.56
CA SER A 172 -16.43 7.33 12.29
C SER A 172 -16.25 8.60 11.44
N GLU A 173 -17.04 9.62 11.75
CA GLU A 173 -16.89 10.93 11.10
C GLU A 173 -15.50 11.54 11.33
N ALA A 174 -14.87 11.25 12.46
CA ALA A 174 -13.52 11.73 12.75
C ALA A 174 -12.49 11.19 11.73
N ILE A 175 -12.50 9.88 11.42
CA ILE A 175 -11.63 9.31 10.40
C ILE A 175 -11.98 9.83 9.01
N LYS A 176 -13.25 9.84 8.63
CA LYS A 176 -13.70 10.34 7.32
C LYS A 176 -13.22 11.77 7.10
N ASN A 177 -13.44 12.65 8.06
CA ASN A 177 -13.05 14.05 7.99
C ASN A 177 -11.53 14.23 7.90
N ILE A 178 -10.73 13.45 8.63
CA ILE A 178 -9.26 13.50 8.53
C ILE A 178 -8.81 13.14 7.11
N ILE A 179 -9.37 12.08 6.51
CA ILE A 179 -9.01 11.60 5.18
C ILE A 179 -9.45 12.60 4.11
N ILE A 180 -10.71 13.06 4.15
CA ILE A 180 -11.27 14.03 3.19
C ILE A 180 -10.51 15.36 3.25
N ASN A 181 -10.28 15.91 4.46
CA ASN A 181 -9.53 17.15 4.65
C ASN A 181 -8.04 17.03 4.28
N SER A 182 -7.55 15.80 4.16
CA SER A 182 -6.21 15.51 3.62
C SER A 182 -6.21 15.33 2.10
N GLY A 183 -7.38 15.50 1.43
CA GLY A 183 -7.55 15.40 -0.01
C GLY A 183 -7.51 13.98 -0.54
N PHE A 184 -8.03 13.03 0.23
CA PHE A 184 -8.17 11.62 -0.16
C PHE A 184 -9.61 11.13 0.06
N GLU A 185 -9.94 10.01 -0.56
CA GLU A 185 -11.22 9.31 -0.42
C GLU A 185 -10.96 7.85 -0.05
N VAL A 186 -11.81 7.28 0.81
CA VAL A 186 -11.73 5.85 1.18
C VAL A 186 -12.45 5.01 0.14
N ASN A 187 -11.84 3.88 -0.24
CA ASN A 187 -12.49 2.85 -1.01
C ASN A 187 -13.34 1.96 -0.08
N ALA A 188 -14.63 2.25 0.02
CA ALA A 188 -15.54 1.53 0.90
C ALA A 188 -15.56 0.02 0.61
N GLY A 189 -15.53 -0.38 -0.67
CA GLY A 189 -15.56 -1.80 -1.07
C GLY A 189 -14.34 -2.61 -0.65
N LYS A 190 -13.24 -1.96 -0.22
CA LYS A 190 -12.03 -2.61 0.28
C LYS A 190 -11.80 -2.41 1.78
N THR A 191 -12.66 -1.66 2.45
CA THR A 191 -12.60 -1.46 3.89
C THR A 191 -13.01 -2.72 4.63
N THR A 192 -12.18 -3.19 5.56
CA THR A 192 -12.48 -4.40 6.34
C THR A 192 -12.07 -4.23 7.79
N LEU A 193 -12.89 -4.74 8.72
CA LEU A 193 -12.57 -4.84 10.14
C LEU A 193 -12.65 -6.33 10.55
N ARG A 194 -11.50 -6.94 10.86
CA ARG A 194 -11.36 -8.37 11.13
C ARG A 194 -11.08 -8.64 12.61
N LYS A 195 -11.78 -9.62 13.16
CA LYS A 195 -11.50 -10.19 14.49
C LYS A 195 -10.33 -11.16 14.42
N LYS A 196 -9.69 -11.45 15.56
CA LYS A 196 -8.59 -12.45 15.68
C LYS A 196 -9.02 -13.85 15.28
N SER A 197 -10.31 -14.19 15.41
CA SER A 197 -10.88 -15.47 14.94
C SER A 197 -10.92 -15.57 13.41
N GLU A 198 -10.87 -14.45 12.70
CA GLU A 198 -10.82 -14.39 11.25
C GLU A 198 -9.36 -14.22 10.79
N ARG A 199 -9.08 -14.50 9.51
CA ARG A 199 -7.74 -14.29 8.96
C ARG A 199 -7.43 -12.80 8.83
N GLN A 200 -6.43 -12.34 9.59
CA GLN A 200 -5.91 -10.98 9.54
C GLN A 200 -4.69 -10.92 8.63
N LEU A 201 -4.72 -10.02 7.65
CA LEU A 201 -3.66 -9.82 6.66
C LEU A 201 -3.19 -8.37 6.66
N VAL A 202 -1.89 -8.17 6.77
CA VAL A 202 -1.22 -6.87 6.62
C VAL A 202 -0.23 -6.99 5.47
N THR A 203 -0.45 -6.23 4.38
CA THR A 203 0.39 -6.29 3.17
C THR A 203 0.67 -7.73 2.67
N GLY A 204 -0.34 -8.61 2.74
CA GLY A 204 -0.23 -10.01 2.31
C GLY A 204 0.36 -10.97 3.35
N VAL A 205 0.81 -10.49 4.51
CA VAL A 205 1.34 -11.30 5.62
C VAL A 205 0.24 -11.59 6.63
N VAL A 206 0.09 -12.85 7.05
CA VAL A 206 -0.83 -13.25 8.13
C VAL A 206 -0.26 -12.82 9.48
N VAL A 207 -1.10 -12.19 10.34
CA VAL A 207 -0.65 -11.61 11.62
C VAL A 207 -1.40 -12.12 12.85
N ASN A 208 -2.25 -13.15 12.74
CA ASN A 208 -3.10 -13.64 13.83
C ASN A 208 -2.33 -14.06 15.10
N LYS A 209 -1.20 -14.76 14.97
CA LYS A 209 -0.36 -15.24 16.11
C LYS A 209 1.09 -14.79 15.96
N LYS A 210 1.63 -14.88 14.78
CA LYS A 210 2.96 -14.46 14.34
C LYS A 210 2.91 -14.09 12.87
N THR A 211 3.90 -13.39 12.35
CA THR A 211 4.03 -13.17 10.92
C THR A 211 4.14 -14.51 10.20
N ASN A 212 3.29 -14.72 9.20
CA ASN A 212 3.30 -15.96 8.42
C ASN A 212 2.82 -15.71 6.99
N ILE A 213 3.16 -16.64 6.12
CA ILE A 213 2.70 -16.64 4.73
C ILE A 213 1.32 -17.31 4.66
N PRO A 214 0.38 -16.85 3.81
CA PRO A 214 -0.89 -17.52 3.57
C PRO A 214 -0.69 -18.99 3.19
N LYS A 215 -1.47 -19.88 3.81
CA LYS A 215 -1.35 -21.34 3.58
C LYS A 215 -1.52 -21.71 2.10
N GLU A 216 -2.37 -21.03 1.39
CA GLU A 216 -2.64 -21.23 -0.03
C GLU A 216 -1.38 -20.99 -0.89
N TYR A 217 -0.58 -19.96 -0.54
CA TYR A 217 0.68 -19.68 -1.20
C TYR A 217 1.72 -20.78 -0.96
N ILE A 218 1.82 -21.26 0.28
CA ILE A 218 2.72 -22.39 0.61
C ILE A 218 2.30 -23.66 -0.13
N LYS A 219 0.99 -23.95 -0.19
CA LYS A 219 0.46 -25.11 -0.92
C LYS A 219 0.78 -25.04 -2.41
N SER A 220 0.61 -23.87 -3.04
CA SER A 220 0.91 -23.70 -4.47
C SER A 220 2.40 -23.92 -4.77
N ILE A 221 3.30 -23.37 -3.94
CA ILE A 221 4.75 -23.61 -4.09
C ILE A 221 5.10 -25.09 -3.92
N ARG A 222 4.56 -25.74 -2.90
CA ARG A 222 4.81 -27.19 -2.67
C ARG A 222 4.31 -28.04 -3.82
N ALA A 223 3.13 -27.75 -4.36
CA ALA A 223 2.60 -28.45 -5.51
C ALA A 223 3.48 -28.26 -6.77
N GLY A 224 3.94 -27.04 -7.01
CA GLY A 224 4.87 -26.74 -8.09
C GLY A 224 6.21 -27.47 -7.94
N LEU A 225 6.80 -27.48 -6.75
CA LEU A 225 8.04 -28.20 -6.47
C LEU A 225 7.88 -29.71 -6.65
N TYR A 226 6.79 -30.29 -6.16
CA TYR A 226 6.48 -31.69 -6.34
C TYR A 226 6.33 -32.06 -7.82
N ALA A 227 5.60 -31.23 -8.58
CA ALA A 227 5.45 -31.43 -10.01
C ALA A 227 6.80 -31.35 -10.74
N TRP A 228 7.67 -30.43 -10.35
CA TRP A 228 9.02 -30.30 -10.90
C TRP A 228 9.87 -31.54 -10.63
N GLU A 229 9.89 -32.02 -9.40
CA GLU A 229 10.65 -33.19 -8.99
C GLU A 229 10.18 -34.46 -9.71
N LYS A 230 8.85 -34.63 -9.86
CA LYS A 230 8.25 -35.86 -10.39
C LYS A 230 8.14 -35.88 -11.91
N PHE A 231 7.88 -34.76 -12.56
CA PHE A 231 7.52 -34.69 -14.00
C PHE A 231 8.46 -33.79 -14.81
N GLY A 232 9.45 -33.20 -14.18
CA GLY A 232 10.39 -32.27 -14.82
C GLY A 232 9.89 -30.83 -14.87
N LEU A 233 10.78 -29.90 -15.25
CA LEU A 233 10.51 -28.46 -15.19
C LEU A 233 9.38 -28.01 -16.13
N ASP A 234 9.39 -28.50 -17.35
CA ASP A 234 8.42 -28.07 -18.38
C ASP A 234 6.98 -28.45 -18.01
N ALA A 235 6.78 -29.67 -17.53
CA ALA A 235 5.48 -30.13 -17.02
C ALA A 235 5.02 -29.35 -15.78
N ALA A 236 5.97 -29.00 -14.90
CA ALA A 236 5.67 -28.20 -13.71
C ALA A 236 5.30 -26.76 -14.06
N GLU A 237 5.98 -26.13 -15.01
CA GLU A 237 5.62 -24.79 -15.51
C GLU A 237 4.25 -24.77 -16.17
N GLU A 238 3.89 -25.81 -16.96
CA GLU A 238 2.56 -25.94 -17.56
C GLU A 238 1.45 -26.12 -16.51
N TYR A 239 1.68 -26.98 -15.51
CA TYR A 239 0.78 -27.15 -14.37
C TYR A 239 0.59 -25.84 -13.60
N TRP A 240 1.69 -25.16 -13.27
CA TRP A 240 1.69 -23.88 -12.58
C TRP A 240 0.87 -22.83 -13.33
N LYS A 241 1.07 -22.74 -14.64
CA LYS A 241 0.34 -21.82 -15.50
C LYS A 241 -1.17 -22.09 -15.42
N LYS A 242 -1.60 -23.33 -15.55
CA LYS A 242 -3.01 -23.74 -15.44
C LYS A 242 -3.64 -23.42 -14.08
N GLU A 243 -2.90 -23.69 -12.98
CA GLU A 243 -3.37 -23.39 -11.62
C GLU A 243 -3.48 -21.88 -11.34
N VAL A 244 -2.53 -21.12 -11.85
CA VAL A 244 -2.54 -19.65 -11.70
C VAL A 244 -3.66 -19.04 -12.55
N GLU A 245 -3.89 -19.51 -13.76
CA GLU A 245 -5.01 -19.09 -14.61
C GLU A 245 -6.36 -19.40 -13.96
N ARG A 246 -6.56 -20.62 -13.41
CA ARG A 246 -7.78 -20.99 -12.67
C ARG A 246 -8.03 -20.14 -11.44
N SER A 247 -6.97 -19.64 -10.80
CA SER A 247 -7.11 -18.81 -9.62
C SER A 247 -7.43 -17.34 -9.90
N ASN A 248 -7.53 -16.92 -11.17
CA ASN A 248 -7.73 -15.53 -11.62
C ASN A 248 -6.76 -14.51 -10.94
N LYS A 249 -5.58 -14.95 -10.55
CA LYS A 249 -4.62 -14.12 -9.81
C LYS A 249 -3.72 -13.28 -10.71
N PHE A 250 -3.57 -13.68 -11.97
CA PHE A 250 -2.72 -13.00 -12.96
C PHE A 250 -3.43 -12.98 -14.31
N ASP A 251 -3.52 -11.81 -14.90
CA ASP A 251 -4.36 -11.60 -16.09
C ASP A 251 -3.60 -11.64 -17.42
N ASP A 252 -2.27 -11.46 -17.42
CA ASP A 252 -1.53 -11.51 -18.68
C ASP A 252 -0.59 -12.69 -18.68
N GLN A 253 0.42 -12.94 -18.48
CA GLN A 253 1.21 -14.16 -18.38
C GLN A 253 1.51 -14.46 -16.92
N PRO A 254 1.11 -15.62 -16.41
CA PRO A 254 1.51 -16.02 -15.07
C PRO A 254 3.04 -16.02 -14.99
N PRO A 255 3.62 -15.48 -13.89
CA PRO A 255 5.06 -15.50 -13.73
C PRO A 255 5.54 -16.94 -13.76
N GLN A 256 6.68 -17.19 -14.41
CA GLN A 256 7.29 -18.51 -14.45
C GLN A 256 7.48 -19.05 -13.03
N MET A 257 7.07 -20.28 -12.78
CA MET A 257 7.14 -20.93 -11.47
C MET A 257 8.55 -20.80 -10.85
N ARG A 258 9.59 -21.05 -11.64
CA ARG A 258 10.99 -20.96 -11.21
C ARG A 258 11.38 -19.57 -10.68
N LEU A 259 10.81 -18.49 -11.24
CA LEU A 259 11.07 -17.13 -10.78
C LEU A 259 10.36 -16.85 -9.47
N VAL A 260 9.11 -17.33 -9.33
CA VAL A 260 8.34 -17.19 -8.08
C VAL A 260 9.01 -17.97 -6.94
N ILE A 261 9.49 -19.19 -7.20
CA ILE A 261 10.20 -20.01 -6.21
C ILE A 261 11.52 -19.35 -5.81
N ARG A 262 12.23 -18.72 -6.73
CA ARG A 262 13.46 -17.96 -6.44
C ARG A 262 13.21 -16.60 -5.78
N GLY A 263 11.96 -16.19 -5.63
CA GLY A 263 11.62 -14.87 -5.05
C GLY A 263 11.93 -13.68 -5.97
N LYS A 264 11.88 -13.88 -7.27
CA LYS A 264 12.15 -12.84 -8.29
C LYS A 264 10.90 -12.44 -9.07
#